data_51d01fd7b9e110ea39bc9508bde26093
#
_entry.id   51d01fd7b9e110ea39bc9508bde26093
#
_cell.length_a   1.000
_cell.length_b   1.000
_cell.length_c   1.000
_cell.angle_alpha   90.00
_cell.angle_beta   90.00
_cell.angle_gamma   90.00
#
_symmetry.space_group_name_H-M   'P 1'
#
loop_
_entity.id
_entity.type
_entity.pdbx_description
1 polymer ?
#
loop_
_entity_poly.entity_id
_entity_poly.type
_entity_poly.pdbx_seq_one_letter_code
_entity_poly.pdbx_strand_id
1 'polypeptide(L)'
;EDVYINKSDTIYFSSPKMKLYSSSALISSNNFELSVNDMNFKSRIMTRSNNISQKYILSSTGFFDTNVLSAYFDSRKLIQGKTKIRSVITYDYSQNKTSSYVTSDLSGVTLNFIEPFNKKSDDRKNFSFRYQYYPPVPYPMSLNLEEHEFKFKNDKGFIYTNISSPIARGFLKIPQDLNSTNTTTGSFEFIDTRLLRSDGVRES
;
A
#
# COMPACT_ATOMS: atom_id res chain seq x y z
N GLU A 1 2.62 -30.20 -3.36
CA GLU A 1 3.12 -29.41 -4.50
C GLU A 1 3.05 -27.94 -4.13
N ASP A 2 4.18 -27.24 -4.28
CA ASP A 2 4.24 -25.81 -4.06
C ASP A 2 3.58 -25.08 -5.23
N VAL A 3 2.62 -24.23 -4.94
CA VAL A 3 1.97 -23.41 -5.98
C VAL A 3 2.80 -22.14 -6.17
N TYR A 4 3.50 -22.08 -7.29
CA TYR A 4 4.22 -20.87 -7.69
C TYR A 4 3.34 -20.08 -8.67
N ILE A 5 3.03 -18.84 -8.31
CA ILE A 5 2.41 -17.89 -9.22
C ILE A 5 3.48 -16.83 -9.53
N ASN A 6 4.22 -17.07 -10.61
CA ASN A 6 5.19 -16.08 -11.08
C ASN A 6 4.51 -15.21 -12.14
N LYS A 7 4.33 -13.95 -11.86
CA LYS A 7 3.75 -12.98 -12.79
C LYS A 7 4.65 -11.78 -13.12
N SER A 8 5.78 -11.66 -12.43
CA SER A 8 6.84 -10.71 -12.76
C SER A 8 8.14 -11.17 -12.10
N ASP A 9 9.27 -10.80 -12.65
CA ASP A 9 10.61 -11.14 -12.11
C ASP A 9 10.90 -10.54 -10.72
N THR A 10 9.95 -9.82 -10.16
CA THR A 10 10.12 -9.03 -8.93
C THR A 10 9.31 -9.51 -7.73
N ILE A 11 8.27 -10.32 -7.92
CA ILE A 11 7.40 -10.78 -6.82
C ILE A 11 7.18 -12.29 -6.91
N TYR A 12 7.58 -13.00 -5.87
CA TYR A 12 7.43 -14.44 -5.74
C TYR A 12 6.43 -14.75 -4.63
N PHE A 13 5.46 -15.64 -4.95
CA PHE A 13 4.51 -16.17 -3.99
C PHE A 13 4.72 -17.67 -3.86
N SER A 14 4.80 -18.17 -2.64
CA SER A 14 4.80 -19.60 -2.37
C SER A 14 3.95 -19.94 -1.15
N SER A 15 3.36 -21.15 -1.15
CA SER A 15 2.62 -21.65 0.01
C SER A 15 2.72 -23.18 0.08
N PRO A 16 3.56 -23.72 0.95
CA PRO A 16 3.85 -25.17 0.99
C PRO A 16 2.73 -26.00 1.62
N LYS A 17 1.76 -25.44 2.33
CA LYS A 17 0.77 -26.20 3.13
C LYS A 17 -0.65 -25.61 3.09
N MET A 18 -1.08 -25.10 1.95
CA MET A 18 -2.44 -24.62 1.81
C MET A 18 -3.41 -25.77 1.53
N LYS A 19 -4.47 -25.89 2.33
CA LYS A 19 -5.61 -26.77 2.05
C LYS A 19 -6.80 -25.93 1.62
N LEU A 20 -7.31 -26.19 0.43
CA LEU A 20 -8.52 -25.56 -0.10
C LEU A 20 -9.71 -26.49 0.08
N TYR A 21 -10.81 -25.94 0.54
CA TYR A 21 -12.10 -26.58 0.64
C TYR A 21 -13.04 -25.88 -0.34
N SER A 22 -13.70 -26.65 -1.18
CA SER A 22 -14.61 -26.11 -2.18
C SER A 22 -15.95 -26.84 -2.09
N SER A 23 -17.05 -26.09 -2.10
CA SER A 23 -18.39 -26.61 -2.19
C SER A 23 -19.26 -25.66 -3.00
N SER A 24 -19.85 -26.14 -4.09
CA SER A 24 -20.61 -25.28 -5.03
C SER A 24 -19.82 -24.08 -5.50
N ALA A 25 -20.16 -22.87 -5.11
CA ALA A 25 -19.42 -21.65 -5.44
C ALA A 25 -18.58 -21.10 -4.28
N LEU A 26 -18.46 -21.88 -3.18
CA LEU A 26 -17.76 -21.44 -1.98
C LEU A 26 -16.36 -22.04 -1.93
N ILE A 27 -15.37 -21.18 -1.73
CA ILE A 27 -13.98 -21.57 -1.49
C ILE A 27 -13.55 -21.05 -0.13
N SER A 28 -12.94 -21.93 0.66
CA SER A 28 -12.29 -21.53 1.91
C SER A 28 -10.98 -22.29 2.08
N SER A 29 -10.10 -21.77 2.93
CA SER A 29 -8.89 -22.47 3.31
C SER A 29 -8.79 -22.59 4.83
N ASN A 30 -7.94 -23.53 5.31
CA ASN A 30 -7.36 -23.41 6.63
C ASN A 30 -6.48 -22.14 6.69
N ASN A 31 -5.92 -21.84 7.85
CA ASN A 31 -4.82 -20.90 7.94
C ASN A 31 -3.57 -21.54 7.31
N PHE A 32 -2.87 -20.79 6.46
CA PHE A 32 -1.67 -21.24 5.79
C PHE A 32 -0.60 -20.13 5.83
N GLU A 33 0.64 -20.50 5.61
CA GLU A 33 1.73 -19.54 5.42
C GLU A 33 1.83 -19.17 3.95
N LEU A 34 1.81 -17.88 3.66
CA LEU A 34 2.07 -17.31 2.34
C LEU A 34 3.41 -16.58 2.42
N SER A 35 4.37 -17.01 1.62
CA SER A 35 5.64 -16.32 1.48
C SER A 35 5.59 -15.38 0.28
N VAL A 36 6.00 -14.14 0.47
CA VAL A 36 6.11 -13.11 -0.56
C VAL A 36 7.48 -12.47 -0.42
N ASN A 37 8.38 -12.66 -1.37
CA ASN A 37 9.76 -12.17 -1.32
C ASN A 37 10.42 -12.45 0.04
N ASP A 38 10.43 -13.69 0.47
CA ASP A 38 10.98 -14.18 1.74
C ASP A 38 10.31 -13.65 3.02
N MET A 39 9.24 -12.88 2.88
CA MET A 39 8.42 -12.46 4.00
C MET A 39 7.24 -13.43 4.20
N ASN A 40 7.07 -13.92 5.43
CA ASN A 40 6.05 -14.89 5.76
C ASN A 40 4.81 -14.24 6.37
N PHE A 41 3.65 -14.60 5.84
CA PHE A 41 2.34 -14.12 6.26
C PHE A 41 1.44 -15.27 6.65
N LYS A 42 0.79 -15.17 7.81
CA LYS A 42 -0.34 -16.05 8.16
C LYS A 42 -1.55 -15.60 7.36
N SER A 43 -2.07 -16.49 6.52
CA SER A 43 -3.07 -16.15 5.52
C SER A 43 -4.27 -17.09 5.58
N ARG A 44 -5.41 -16.61 5.12
CA ARG A 44 -6.65 -17.38 4.99
C ARG A 44 -7.45 -16.89 3.79
N ILE A 45 -8.00 -17.82 3.03
CA ILE A 45 -8.96 -17.54 1.95
C ILE A 45 -10.38 -17.88 2.43
N MET A 46 -11.34 -17.02 2.09
CA MET A 46 -12.77 -17.29 2.28
C MET A 46 -13.59 -16.69 1.16
N THR A 47 -14.71 -17.32 0.85
CA THR A 47 -15.75 -16.77 -0.01
C THR A 47 -16.85 -16.15 0.85
N ARG A 48 -17.35 -15.00 0.45
CA ARG A 48 -18.63 -14.44 0.90
C ARG A 48 -19.56 -14.35 -0.31
N SER A 49 -20.73 -14.94 -0.19
CA SER A 49 -21.74 -14.92 -1.24
C SER A 49 -23.06 -14.42 -0.66
N ASN A 50 -23.76 -13.60 -1.43
CA ASN A 50 -25.16 -13.24 -1.23
C ASN A 50 -25.86 -13.28 -2.60
N ASN A 51 -27.16 -13.00 -2.65
CA ASN A 51 -27.97 -13.08 -3.88
C ASN A 51 -27.49 -12.15 -5.01
N ILE A 52 -26.59 -11.19 -4.73
CA ILE A 52 -26.19 -10.14 -5.67
C ILE A 52 -24.69 -10.24 -6.01
N SER A 53 -23.84 -10.69 -5.06
CA SER A 53 -22.40 -10.69 -5.26
C SER A 53 -21.71 -11.89 -4.63
N GLN A 54 -20.65 -12.34 -5.30
CA GLN A 54 -19.74 -13.37 -4.81
C GLN A 54 -18.35 -12.77 -4.68
N LYS A 55 -17.79 -12.81 -3.47
CA LYS A 55 -16.49 -12.21 -3.15
C LYS A 55 -15.53 -13.26 -2.63
N TYR A 56 -14.33 -13.27 -3.18
CA TYR A 56 -13.19 -14.04 -2.67
C TYR A 56 -12.30 -13.10 -1.87
N ILE A 57 -11.99 -13.49 -0.64
CA ILE A 57 -11.27 -12.65 0.31
C ILE A 57 -10.03 -13.41 0.78
N LEU A 58 -8.85 -12.84 0.51
CA LEU A 58 -7.58 -13.25 1.09
C LEU A 58 -7.23 -12.28 2.22
N SER A 59 -7.13 -12.79 3.44
CA SER A 59 -6.68 -12.03 4.60
C SER A 59 -5.30 -12.52 5.02
N SER A 60 -4.35 -11.62 5.22
CA SER A 60 -2.97 -11.95 5.57
C SER A 60 -2.47 -11.05 6.70
N THR A 61 -1.63 -11.59 7.57
CA THR A 61 -0.96 -10.84 8.65
C THR A 61 0.48 -11.33 8.78
N GLY A 62 1.42 -10.43 8.79
CA GLY A 62 2.84 -10.75 8.91
C GLY A 62 3.71 -9.53 9.08
N PHE A 63 5.02 -9.71 9.07
CA PHE A 63 5.97 -8.61 9.09
C PHE A 63 6.40 -8.26 7.67
N PHE A 64 6.33 -6.98 7.38
CA PHE A 64 6.78 -6.39 6.11
C PHE A 64 8.13 -5.71 6.34
N ASP A 65 9.12 -6.08 5.54
CA ASP A 65 10.44 -5.46 5.52
C ASP A 65 10.45 -4.32 4.49
N THR A 66 10.68 -3.10 4.94
CA THR A 66 10.65 -1.93 4.05
C THR A 66 11.78 -1.92 3.02
N ASN A 67 12.82 -2.74 3.20
CA ASN A 67 13.91 -2.85 2.22
C ASN A 67 13.43 -3.31 0.84
N VAL A 68 12.32 -4.06 0.76
CA VAL A 68 11.75 -4.48 -0.54
C VAL A 68 11.29 -3.29 -1.38
N LEU A 69 10.99 -2.15 -0.76
CA LEU A 69 10.61 -0.93 -1.47
C LEU A 69 11.77 -0.33 -2.27
N SER A 70 13.02 -0.64 -1.89
CA SER A 70 14.21 -0.16 -2.60
C SER A 70 14.35 -0.71 -4.02
N ALA A 71 13.64 -1.78 -4.36
CA ALA A 71 13.56 -2.29 -5.73
C ALA A 71 12.72 -1.39 -6.66
N TYR A 72 11.87 -0.52 -6.09
CA TYR A 72 10.96 0.34 -6.85
C TYR A 72 11.35 1.81 -6.80
N PHE A 73 11.98 2.25 -5.73
CA PHE A 73 12.49 3.61 -5.56
C PHE A 73 13.59 3.63 -4.49
N ASP A 74 14.50 4.60 -4.54
CA ASP A 74 15.57 4.70 -3.55
C ASP A 74 15.02 5.14 -2.17
N SER A 75 14.38 4.21 -1.50
CA SER A 75 13.73 4.42 -0.21
C SER A 75 14.63 4.16 1.00
N ARG A 76 15.81 3.59 0.79
CA ARG A 76 16.68 3.09 1.88
C ARG A 76 17.08 4.14 2.92
N LYS A 77 17.13 5.40 2.51
CA LYS A 77 17.40 6.52 3.43
C LYS A 77 16.15 7.09 4.06
N LEU A 78 14.99 6.93 3.42
CA LEU A 78 13.74 7.56 3.80
C LEU A 78 12.87 6.65 4.66
N ILE A 79 12.88 5.34 4.40
CA ILE A 79 12.03 4.37 5.08
C ILE A 79 12.88 3.15 5.44
N GLN A 80 12.98 2.84 6.73
CA GLN A 80 13.82 1.76 7.23
C GLN A 80 13.12 0.97 8.33
N GLY A 81 13.26 -0.36 8.30
CA GLY A 81 12.82 -1.24 9.36
C GLY A 81 11.77 -2.26 8.92
N LYS A 82 11.15 -2.89 9.91
CA LYS A 82 10.13 -3.92 9.72
C LYS A 82 8.91 -3.59 10.55
N THR A 83 7.74 -3.74 9.97
CA THR A 83 6.48 -3.50 10.69
C THR A 83 5.50 -4.63 10.46
N LYS A 84 4.63 -4.85 11.45
CA LYS A 84 3.52 -5.78 11.29
C LYS A 84 2.44 -5.13 10.43
N ILE A 85 2.06 -5.82 9.36
CA ILE A 85 0.96 -5.41 8.52
C ILE A 85 -0.20 -6.40 8.60
N ARG A 86 -1.38 -5.89 8.33
CA ARG A 86 -2.60 -6.64 8.03
C ARG A 86 -3.02 -6.28 6.62
N SER A 87 -3.24 -7.26 5.77
CA SER A 87 -3.75 -7.03 4.42
C SER A 87 -5.02 -7.82 4.17
N VAL A 88 -5.93 -7.23 3.40
CA VAL A 88 -7.15 -7.87 2.90
C VAL A 88 -7.25 -7.58 1.42
N ILE A 89 -7.22 -8.64 0.62
CA ILE A 89 -7.46 -8.57 -0.82
C ILE A 89 -8.84 -9.16 -1.08
N THR A 90 -9.68 -8.43 -1.77
CA THR A 90 -11.03 -8.86 -2.14
C THR A 90 -11.18 -8.83 -3.65
N TYR A 91 -11.60 -9.94 -4.22
CA TYR A 91 -12.07 -10.03 -5.61
C TYR A 91 -13.58 -10.19 -5.62
N ASP A 92 -14.29 -9.21 -6.16
CA ASP A 92 -15.73 -9.28 -6.40
C ASP A 92 -15.97 -9.79 -7.82
N TYR A 93 -16.39 -11.05 -7.90
CA TYR A 93 -16.63 -11.73 -9.18
C TYR A 93 -17.74 -11.02 -9.99
N SER A 94 -18.79 -10.57 -9.32
CA SER A 94 -19.96 -9.97 -9.97
C SER A 94 -19.65 -8.63 -10.62
N GLN A 95 -18.70 -7.88 -10.06
CA GLN A 95 -18.28 -6.57 -10.55
C GLN A 95 -16.94 -6.59 -11.29
N ASN A 96 -16.28 -7.74 -11.37
CA ASN A 96 -14.90 -7.89 -11.86
C ASN A 96 -13.96 -6.87 -11.22
N LYS A 97 -14.07 -6.71 -9.89
CA LYS A 97 -13.38 -5.68 -9.12
C LYS A 97 -12.43 -6.32 -8.12
N THR A 98 -11.17 -5.91 -8.15
CA THR A 98 -10.20 -6.24 -7.11
C THR A 98 -9.95 -5.03 -6.23
N SER A 99 -9.92 -5.24 -4.93
CA SER A 99 -9.48 -4.22 -3.97
C SER A 99 -8.50 -4.82 -2.99
N SER A 100 -7.51 -4.04 -2.59
CA SER A 100 -6.61 -4.38 -1.49
C SER A 100 -6.64 -3.28 -0.43
N TYR A 101 -6.53 -3.69 0.82
CA TYR A 101 -6.47 -2.80 1.97
C TYR A 101 -5.38 -3.31 2.90
N VAL A 102 -4.42 -2.44 3.20
CA VAL A 102 -3.29 -2.75 4.08
C VAL A 102 -3.30 -1.77 5.24
N THR A 103 -3.06 -2.26 6.45
CA THR A 103 -2.96 -1.44 7.66
C THR A 103 -1.73 -1.81 8.47
N SER A 104 -1.17 -0.83 9.16
CA SER A 104 -0.08 -0.97 10.12
C SER A 104 -0.13 0.17 11.15
N ASP A 105 0.47 -0.04 12.30
CA ASP A 105 0.81 1.04 13.25
C ASP A 105 2.24 1.57 13.03
N LEU A 106 2.92 1.10 12.00
CA LEU A 106 4.30 1.40 11.64
C LEU A 106 5.32 1.20 12.79
N SER A 107 4.97 0.47 13.85
CA SER A 107 5.93 0.11 14.89
C SER A 107 7.12 -0.65 14.29
N GLY A 108 8.34 -0.26 14.65
CA GLY A 108 9.59 -0.83 14.09
C GLY A 108 10.06 -0.20 12.78
N VAL A 109 9.36 0.82 12.26
CA VAL A 109 9.79 1.56 11.07
C VAL A 109 10.21 2.97 11.44
N THR A 110 11.34 3.41 10.90
CA THR A 110 11.78 4.81 10.92
C THR A 110 11.39 5.47 9.60
N LEU A 111 10.77 6.65 9.69
CA LEU A 111 10.48 7.52 8.54
C LEU A 111 11.35 8.77 8.64
N ASN A 112 12.29 8.93 7.72
CA ASN A 112 13.21 10.07 7.65
C ASN A 112 12.69 11.12 6.67
N PHE A 113 11.49 11.62 6.92
CA PHE A 113 10.89 12.71 6.17
C PHE A 113 10.94 14.01 7.00
N ILE A 114 10.53 15.10 6.38
CA ILE A 114 10.30 16.36 7.12
C ILE A 114 9.10 16.22 8.05
N GLU A 115 9.07 17.02 9.12
CA GLU A 115 7.89 17.11 9.98
C GLU A 115 6.64 17.52 9.18
N PRO A 116 5.47 16.95 9.48
CA PRO A 116 5.14 16.00 10.56
C PRO A 116 5.24 14.53 10.12
N PHE A 117 5.87 14.22 8.97
CA PHE A 117 5.92 12.88 8.40
C PHE A 117 7.08 12.03 8.94
N ASN A 118 8.00 12.63 9.70
CA ASN A 118 9.06 11.88 10.35
C ASN A 118 8.51 10.98 11.47
N LYS A 119 9.28 9.95 11.79
CA LYS A 119 8.92 8.99 12.84
C LYS A 119 10.13 8.16 13.25
N LYS A 120 10.36 8.01 14.54
CA LYS A 120 11.34 7.04 15.08
C LYS A 120 10.74 5.63 15.09
N SER A 121 11.61 4.61 15.19
CA SER A 121 11.20 3.19 15.17
C SER A 121 10.24 2.80 16.28
N ASP A 122 10.40 3.40 17.46
CA ASP A 122 9.61 3.11 18.69
C ASP A 122 8.28 3.83 18.74
N ASP A 123 8.14 4.90 17.97
CA ASP A 123 6.86 5.60 17.85
C ASP A 123 5.86 4.76 17.05
N ARG A 124 4.58 5.09 17.18
CA ARG A 124 3.51 4.49 16.40
C ARG A 124 2.82 5.58 15.61
N LYS A 125 2.53 5.29 14.35
CA LYS A 125 1.66 6.09 13.49
C LYS A 125 0.74 5.17 12.73
N ASN A 126 -0.55 5.45 12.74
CA ASN A 126 -1.52 4.70 11.98
C ASN A 126 -1.30 4.90 10.48
N PHE A 127 -1.15 3.80 9.79
CA PHE A 127 -0.97 3.77 8.36
C PHE A 127 -2.05 2.91 7.73
N SER A 128 -2.62 3.38 6.63
CA SER A 128 -3.41 2.53 5.75
C SER A 128 -3.15 2.85 4.29
N PHE A 129 -3.19 1.80 3.49
CA PHE A 129 -3.12 1.90 2.04
C PHE A 129 -4.29 1.14 1.45
N ARG A 130 -4.97 1.75 0.48
CA ARG A 130 -6.04 1.13 -0.30
C ARG A 130 -5.72 1.23 -1.78
N TYR A 131 -5.92 0.13 -2.48
CA TYR A 131 -5.87 0.05 -3.92
C TYR A 131 -7.13 -0.59 -4.46
N GLN A 132 -7.71 -0.03 -5.53
CA GLN A 132 -8.88 -0.57 -6.19
C GLN A 132 -8.61 -0.67 -7.69
N TYR A 133 -8.69 -1.89 -8.20
CA TYR A 133 -8.70 -2.15 -9.63
C TYR A 133 -10.15 -2.32 -10.09
N TYR A 134 -10.59 -1.46 -10.97
CA TYR A 134 -11.93 -1.48 -11.53
C TYR A 134 -11.87 -1.10 -13.01
N PRO A 135 -11.86 -2.06 -13.97
CA PRO A 135 -11.90 -1.74 -15.40
C PRO A 135 -13.26 -1.10 -15.76
N PRO A 136 -13.33 -0.08 -16.62
CA PRO A 136 -12.23 0.60 -17.33
C PRO A 136 -11.72 1.87 -16.64
N VAL A 137 -12.03 2.08 -15.36
CA VAL A 137 -11.73 3.33 -14.65
C VAL A 137 -10.28 3.33 -14.15
N PRO A 138 -9.57 4.48 -14.21
CA PRO A 138 -8.25 4.62 -13.61
C PRO A 138 -8.25 4.18 -12.15
N TYR A 139 -7.19 3.51 -11.72
CA TYR A 139 -7.12 2.85 -10.42
C TYR A 139 -6.98 3.86 -9.27
N PRO A 140 -8.01 4.06 -8.44
CA PRO A 140 -7.86 4.92 -7.29
C PRO A 140 -7.00 4.21 -6.23
N MET A 141 -5.91 4.84 -5.87
CA MET A 141 -5.09 4.48 -4.72
C MET A 141 -5.28 5.54 -3.64
N SER A 142 -5.31 5.14 -2.38
CA SER A 142 -5.23 6.07 -1.25
C SER A 142 -4.28 5.57 -0.19
N LEU A 143 -3.55 6.50 0.39
CA LEU A 143 -2.65 6.31 1.50
C LEU A 143 -3.05 7.27 2.61
N ASN A 144 -3.20 6.77 3.83
CA ASN A 144 -3.39 7.59 5.01
C ASN A 144 -2.23 7.35 5.98
N LEU A 145 -1.71 8.41 6.53
CA LEU A 145 -0.75 8.42 7.61
C LEU A 145 -1.28 9.38 8.68
N GLU A 146 -1.81 8.82 9.78
CA GLU A 146 -2.60 9.56 10.75
C GLU A 146 -3.75 10.34 10.07
N GLU A 147 -3.85 11.65 10.28
CA GLU A 147 -4.82 12.56 9.67
C GLU A 147 -4.48 13.02 8.25
N HIS A 148 -3.34 12.57 7.70
CA HIS A 148 -2.90 12.95 6.35
C HIS A 148 -3.42 11.95 5.32
N GLU A 149 -4.25 12.39 4.39
CA GLU A 149 -4.78 11.56 3.30
C GLU A 149 -4.17 11.99 1.96
N PHE A 150 -3.68 11.00 1.21
CA PHE A 150 -3.16 11.14 -0.14
C PHE A 150 -3.93 10.22 -1.07
N LYS A 151 -4.57 10.76 -2.10
CA LYS A 151 -5.26 9.98 -3.13
C LYS A 151 -4.52 10.09 -4.44
N PHE A 152 -4.26 8.95 -5.07
CA PHE A 152 -3.47 8.87 -6.30
C PHE A 152 -4.30 8.31 -7.45
N LYS A 153 -4.04 8.85 -8.63
CA LYS A 153 -4.60 8.37 -9.89
C LYS A 153 -3.50 8.46 -10.96
N ASN A 154 -3.29 7.35 -11.68
CA ASN A 154 -2.42 7.36 -12.85
C ASN A 154 -3.23 7.66 -14.11
N ASP A 155 -2.79 8.60 -14.91
CA ASP A 155 -3.41 8.94 -16.19
C ASP A 155 -2.37 9.56 -17.14
N LYS A 156 -2.28 9.00 -18.34
CA LYS A 156 -1.46 9.53 -19.46
C LYS A 156 -0.02 9.90 -19.10
N GLY A 157 0.68 9.03 -18.35
CA GLY A 157 2.07 9.23 -17.97
C GLY A 157 2.28 10.19 -16.80
N PHE A 158 1.22 10.54 -16.09
CA PHE A 158 1.27 11.36 -14.88
C PHE A 158 0.62 10.66 -13.71
N ILE A 159 1.14 10.95 -12.51
CA ILE A 159 0.52 10.64 -11.24
C ILE A 159 -0.18 11.91 -10.75
N TYR A 160 -1.49 11.86 -10.61
CA TYR A 160 -2.28 12.90 -9.99
C TYR A 160 -2.46 12.55 -8.52
N THR A 161 -2.12 13.48 -7.64
CA THR A 161 -2.19 13.30 -6.19
C THR A 161 -3.07 14.37 -5.58
N ASN A 162 -4.17 13.99 -4.95
CA ASN A 162 -4.94 14.88 -4.09
C ASN A 162 -4.43 14.74 -2.66
N ILE A 163 -4.18 15.86 -2.02
CA ILE A 163 -3.67 15.96 -0.66
C ILE A 163 -4.76 16.59 0.21
N SER A 164 -5.11 15.91 1.29
CA SER A 164 -5.99 16.40 2.35
C SER A 164 -5.31 16.16 3.69
N SER A 165 -4.85 17.23 4.32
CA SER A 165 -4.00 17.18 5.49
C SER A 165 -4.18 18.47 6.29
N PRO A 166 -3.93 18.47 7.62
CA PRO A 166 -3.90 19.69 8.42
C PRO A 166 -2.89 20.73 7.95
N ILE A 167 -1.81 20.30 7.27
CA ILE A 167 -0.72 21.18 6.81
C ILE A 167 -0.83 21.59 5.34
N ALA A 168 -1.62 20.89 4.53
CA ALA A 168 -1.77 21.23 3.13
C ALA A 168 -3.06 20.64 2.56
N ARG A 169 -3.71 21.39 1.67
CA ARG A 169 -4.82 20.92 0.86
C ARG A 169 -4.64 21.35 -0.58
N GLY A 170 -4.73 20.42 -1.50
CA GLY A 170 -4.55 20.71 -2.91
C GLY A 170 -4.29 19.50 -3.75
N PHE A 171 -3.78 19.73 -4.95
CA PHE A 171 -3.39 18.63 -5.83
C PHE A 171 -2.01 18.84 -6.45
N LEU A 172 -1.37 17.72 -6.82
CA LEU A 172 -0.15 17.68 -7.59
C LEU A 172 -0.34 16.81 -8.83
N LYS A 173 0.29 17.20 -9.93
CA LYS A 173 0.47 16.40 -11.14
C LYS A 173 1.96 16.16 -11.32
N ILE A 174 2.39 14.92 -11.17
CA ILE A 174 3.79 14.51 -11.14
C ILE A 174 4.05 13.62 -12.36
N PRO A 175 5.07 13.86 -13.19
CA PRO A 175 5.44 12.95 -14.26
C PRO A 175 5.82 11.58 -13.69
N GLN A 176 5.42 10.48 -14.31
CA GLN A 176 5.84 9.14 -13.91
C GLN A 176 7.33 8.92 -14.17
N ASP A 177 7.84 9.47 -15.26
CA ASP A 177 9.27 9.52 -15.54
C ASP A 177 9.82 10.87 -15.06
N LEU A 178 10.54 10.84 -13.94
CA LEU A 178 11.17 12.02 -13.34
C LEU A 178 12.34 12.56 -14.16
N ASN A 179 12.88 11.77 -15.12
CA ASN A 179 13.92 12.21 -16.05
C ASN A 179 13.34 12.87 -17.30
N SER A 180 12.02 12.87 -17.45
CA SER A 180 11.35 13.55 -18.56
C SER A 180 11.48 15.08 -18.44
N THR A 181 11.32 15.77 -19.56
CA THR A 181 11.27 17.23 -19.61
C THR A 181 9.96 17.81 -19.02
N ASN A 182 9.03 16.93 -18.65
CA ASN A 182 7.77 17.34 -18.05
C ASN A 182 7.99 17.85 -16.64
N THR A 183 7.33 18.93 -16.29
CA THR A 183 7.42 19.54 -14.95
C THR A 183 6.31 19.05 -14.03
N THR A 184 6.65 18.94 -12.75
CA THR A 184 5.63 18.79 -11.70
C THR A 184 4.85 20.10 -11.59
N THR A 185 3.53 20.01 -11.62
CA THR A 185 2.63 21.16 -11.45
C THR A 185 1.63 20.87 -10.34
N GLY A 186 1.08 21.89 -9.72
CA GLY A 186 0.09 21.73 -8.68
C GLY A 186 -0.63 23.00 -8.33
N SER A 187 -1.69 22.86 -7.54
CA SER A 187 -2.45 23.96 -6.96
C SER A 187 -2.81 23.61 -5.53
N PHE A 188 -2.60 24.54 -4.63
CA PHE A 188 -2.92 24.37 -3.22
C PHE A 188 -3.90 25.45 -2.78
N GLU A 189 -4.93 25.05 -2.03
CA GLU A 189 -5.83 25.95 -1.32
C GLU A 189 -5.09 26.62 -0.15
N PHE A 190 -4.27 25.82 0.54
CA PHE A 190 -3.34 26.29 1.56
C PHE A 190 -2.17 25.35 1.75
N ILE A 191 -1.06 25.89 2.25
CA ILE A 191 0.10 25.16 2.79
C ILE A 191 0.51 25.88 4.07
N ASP A 192 0.55 25.14 5.19
CA ASP A 192 1.11 25.66 6.45
C ASP A 192 2.59 25.29 6.57
N THR A 193 3.45 26.18 6.12
CA THR A 193 4.90 25.96 6.13
C THR A 193 5.51 25.97 7.53
N ARG A 194 4.80 26.46 8.54
CA ARG A 194 5.29 26.49 9.95
C ARG A 194 5.41 25.07 10.51
N LEU A 195 4.64 24.13 9.99
CA LEU A 195 4.64 22.71 10.38
C LEU A 195 5.58 21.85 9.50
N LEU A 196 6.15 22.43 8.44
CA LEU A 196 7.14 21.78 7.59
C LEU A 196 8.56 22.17 8.08
N ARG A 197 8.92 21.78 9.29
CA ARG A 197 10.26 22.06 9.83
C ARG A 197 11.19 20.91 9.47
N SER A 198 12.35 21.24 8.92
CA SER A 198 13.50 20.34 8.88
C SER A 198 14.33 20.57 10.15
N ASP A 199 14.39 19.58 11.03
CA ASP A 199 15.34 19.59 12.14
C ASP A 199 16.76 19.35 11.61
N GLY A 200 17.35 20.31 10.92
CA GLY A 200 18.69 20.07 10.41
C GLY A 200 19.30 21.10 9.49
N VAL A 201 19.30 22.36 9.83
CA VAL A 201 20.44 23.23 9.52
C VAL A 201 20.62 24.17 10.71
N ARG A 202 21.35 23.74 11.73
CA ARG A 202 22.07 24.69 12.56
C ARG A 202 23.26 25.13 11.72
N GLU A 203 23.17 26.28 11.13
CA GLU A 203 24.34 26.97 10.65
C GLU A 203 25.25 27.23 11.86
N SER A 204 26.42 26.65 11.80
CA SER A 204 27.57 26.91 12.70
C SER A 204 28.46 27.98 12.09
#